data_eb6a23b60954e076ad406573b04d38b9
#
_entry.id   eb6a23b60954e076ad406573b04d38b9
#
_cell.length_a   1.000
_cell.length_b   1.000
_cell.length_c   1.000
_cell.angle_alpha   90.00
_cell.angle_beta   90.00
_cell.angle_gamma   90.00
#
_symmetry.space_group_name_H-M   'P 1'
#
loop_
_entity.id
_entity.type
_entity.pdbx_description
1 polymer ?
#
loop_
_entity_poly.entity_id
_entity_poly.type
_entity_poly.pdbx_seq_one_letter_code
_entity_poly.pdbx_strand_id
1 'polypeptide(L)'
;MKIYISYFYQIRFFTPNMIPLSTCISDPPYFHNFTGDKGYQFYDKRGVLNGLRAEPFKPGPMCDGLCGGPSTCDTHDPNHCDFLACYRRQLDLLDFPSIIQRFENLGKAFQEKHPDFQEIIPVLIVYETPNNPCSERHIIKAWFKDNGYELEDWSNKLNK
;
A
#
# COMPACT_ATOMS: atom_id res chain seq x y z
N MET A 1 14.25 -8.97 -0.64
CA MET A 1 13.28 -8.24 -1.48
C MET A 1 12.98 -6.88 -0.88
N LYS A 2 12.96 -5.83 -1.67
CA LYS A 2 12.54 -4.50 -1.22
C LYS A 2 11.03 -4.38 -1.33
N ILE A 3 10.40 -3.80 -0.33
CA ILE A 3 8.99 -3.42 -0.33
C ILE A 3 8.92 -2.00 0.21
N TYR A 4 8.21 -1.13 -0.49
CA TYR A 4 8.02 0.25 -0.06
C TYR A 4 6.57 0.49 0.35
N ILE A 5 6.33 1.60 1.05
CA ILE A 5 5.00 2.14 1.30
C ILE A 5 4.97 3.59 0.83
N SER A 6 3.87 3.97 0.18
CA SER A 6 3.73 5.30 -0.39
C SER A 6 2.25 5.69 -0.44
N TYR A 7 1.89 6.69 -1.23
CA TYR A 7 0.51 7.15 -1.38
C TYR A 7 0.21 7.47 -2.85
N PHE A 8 -1.07 7.59 -3.18
CA PHE A 8 -1.52 7.62 -4.58
C PHE A 8 -0.85 8.70 -5.43
N TYR A 9 -0.64 9.89 -4.88
CA TYR A 9 0.01 10.96 -5.63
C TYR A 9 1.39 10.57 -6.15
N GLN A 10 2.14 9.76 -5.40
CA GLN A 10 3.51 9.38 -5.74
C GLN A 10 3.59 8.36 -6.88
N ILE A 11 2.50 7.67 -7.20
CA ILE A 11 2.53 6.63 -8.25
C ILE A 11 3.00 7.21 -9.59
N ARG A 12 2.64 8.47 -9.87
CA ARG A 12 3.06 9.15 -11.11
C ARG A 12 4.57 9.27 -11.29
N PHE A 13 5.31 9.11 -10.20
CA PHE A 13 6.78 9.19 -10.20
C PHE A 13 7.45 7.82 -10.11
N PHE A 14 6.68 6.74 -10.08
CA PHE A 14 7.23 5.40 -9.98
C PHE A 14 7.99 5.02 -11.24
N THR A 15 9.09 4.29 -11.06
CA THR A 15 9.76 3.63 -12.18
C THR A 15 8.95 2.39 -12.58
N PRO A 16 9.12 1.87 -13.82
CA PRO A 16 8.29 0.76 -14.31
C PRO A 16 8.40 -0.53 -13.50
N ASN A 17 9.45 -0.70 -12.72
CA ASN A 17 9.65 -1.89 -11.87
C ASN A 17 8.99 -1.78 -10.49
N MET A 18 8.33 -0.66 -10.19
CA MET A 18 7.61 -0.46 -8.93
C MET A 18 6.13 -0.76 -9.14
N ILE A 19 5.57 -1.67 -8.34
CA ILE A 19 4.18 -2.12 -8.50
C ILE A 19 3.31 -1.49 -7.42
N PRO A 20 2.38 -0.58 -7.77
CA PRO A 20 1.45 -0.02 -6.78
C PRO A 20 0.44 -1.07 -6.31
N LEU A 21 0.29 -1.22 -5.00
CA LEU A 21 -0.63 -2.17 -4.37
C LEU A 21 -1.52 -1.41 -3.39
N SER A 22 -2.77 -1.15 -3.77
CA SER A 22 -3.70 -0.41 -2.91
C SER A 22 -4.08 -1.22 -1.67
N THR A 23 -4.02 -0.56 -0.52
CA THR A 23 -4.47 -1.14 0.76
C THR A 23 -5.82 -0.58 1.20
N CYS A 24 -6.46 0.26 0.38
CA CYS A 24 -7.64 1.03 0.78
C CYS A 24 -8.92 0.20 0.70
N ILE A 25 -9.94 0.61 1.45
CA ILE A 25 -11.28 -0.01 1.41
C ILE A 25 -11.85 0.13 0.01
N SER A 26 -11.75 1.33 -0.57
CA SER A 26 -12.13 1.59 -1.96
C SER A 26 -11.06 2.46 -2.61
N ASP A 27 -10.77 2.15 -3.86
CA ASP A 27 -9.76 2.90 -4.61
C ASP A 27 -10.34 4.24 -5.06
N PRO A 28 -9.50 5.29 -5.17
CA PRO A 28 -9.96 6.53 -5.80
C PRO A 28 -10.33 6.27 -7.27
N PRO A 29 -11.24 7.08 -7.85
CA PRO A 29 -11.72 6.85 -9.22
C PRO A 29 -10.63 6.85 -10.28
N TYR A 30 -9.51 7.52 -10.03
CA TYR A 30 -8.39 7.61 -10.96
C TYR A 30 -7.41 6.42 -10.86
N PHE A 31 -7.61 5.52 -9.89
CA PHE A 31 -6.77 4.32 -9.74
C PHE A 31 -7.51 3.11 -10.28
N HIS A 32 -6.91 2.43 -11.24
CA HIS A 32 -7.51 1.26 -11.88
C HIS A 32 -6.72 0.02 -11.57
N ASN A 33 -7.44 -1.04 -11.20
CA ASN A 33 -6.86 -2.36 -11.05
C ASN A 33 -6.28 -2.81 -12.37
N PHE A 34 -5.02 -3.14 -12.34
CA PHE A 34 -4.32 -3.67 -13.49
C PHE A 34 -4.59 -5.18 -13.56
N THR A 35 -5.33 -5.60 -14.57
CA THR A 35 -5.56 -7.02 -14.83
C THR A 35 -5.13 -7.32 -16.25
N GLY A 36 -3.99 -7.97 -16.44
CA GLY A 36 -3.68 -8.51 -17.73
C GLY A 36 -2.33 -8.20 -18.33
N ASP A 37 -2.23 -8.51 -19.61
CA ASP A 37 -0.98 -8.72 -20.35
C ASP A 37 -0.46 -7.49 -21.09
N LYS A 38 -1.08 -6.32 -20.89
CA LYS A 38 -0.79 -5.14 -21.70
C LYS A 38 0.43 -4.33 -21.30
N GLY A 39 1.34 -4.93 -20.56
CA GLY A 39 2.49 -4.19 -20.07
C GLY A 39 2.10 -3.31 -18.90
N TYR A 40 3.08 -2.80 -18.23
CA TYR A 40 2.92 -2.13 -16.98
C TYR A 40 2.86 -0.62 -17.21
N GLN A 41 1.69 -0.02 -17.02
CA GLN A 41 1.51 1.43 -17.14
C GLN A 41 0.89 1.96 -15.86
N PHE A 42 1.64 2.76 -15.11
CA PHE A 42 1.13 3.42 -13.92
C PHE A 42 0.24 4.61 -14.28
N TYR A 43 0.45 5.20 -15.43
CA TYR A 43 -0.15 6.45 -15.82
C TYR A 43 -0.46 6.42 -17.30
N ASP A 44 -1.71 6.40 -17.66
CA ASP A 44 -2.09 6.43 -19.07
C ASP A 44 -2.23 7.88 -19.60
N LYS A 45 -2.53 8.02 -20.90
CA LYS A 45 -2.64 9.33 -21.56
C LYS A 45 -3.74 10.21 -20.99
N ARG A 46 -4.67 9.63 -20.23
CA ARG A 46 -5.78 10.35 -19.60
C ARG A 46 -5.48 10.74 -18.17
N GLY A 47 -4.32 10.39 -17.66
CA GLY A 47 -3.94 10.63 -16.28
C GLY A 47 -4.46 9.58 -15.30
N VAL A 48 -4.78 8.39 -15.77
CA VAL A 48 -5.28 7.29 -14.94
C VAL A 48 -4.11 6.52 -14.34
N LEU A 49 -4.15 6.32 -13.03
CA LEU A 49 -3.15 5.52 -12.33
C LEU A 49 -3.59 4.05 -12.32
N ASN A 50 -2.64 3.16 -12.47
CA ASN A 50 -2.90 1.72 -12.50
C ASN A 50 -2.08 0.99 -11.45
N GLY A 51 -2.62 -0.10 -10.95
CA GLY A 51 -1.95 -0.98 -10.00
C GLY A 51 -2.81 -2.16 -9.64
N LEU A 52 -2.48 -2.82 -8.56
CA LEU A 52 -3.21 -3.97 -8.03
C LEU A 52 -3.74 -3.64 -6.64
N ARG A 53 -4.47 -4.57 -6.05
CA ARG A 53 -4.96 -4.44 -4.68
C ARG A 53 -4.22 -5.42 -3.78
N ALA A 54 -3.80 -4.92 -2.62
CA ALA A 54 -3.23 -5.74 -1.56
C ALA A 54 -4.35 -6.13 -0.60
N GLU A 55 -5.21 -7.05 -0.99
CA GLU A 55 -6.41 -7.43 -0.24
C GLU A 55 -6.17 -7.76 1.24
N PRO A 56 -5.09 -8.47 1.62
CA PRO A 56 -4.83 -8.73 3.04
C PRO A 56 -4.68 -7.47 3.89
N PHE A 57 -4.30 -6.35 3.28
CA PHE A 57 -4.09 -5.09 3.98
C PHE A 57 -5.31 -4.16 3.93
N LYS A 58 -6.36 -4.56 3.24
CA LYS A 58 -7.61 -3.80 3.23
C LYS A 58 -8.28 -3.91 4.60
N PRO A 59 -8.66 -2.76 5.24
CA PRO A 59 -9.40 -2.82 6.49
C PRO A 59 -10.68 -3.64 6.32
N GLY A 60 -10.87 -4.62 7.19
CA GLY A 60 -12.02 -5.53 7.11
C GLY A 60 -13.30 -4.92 7.65
N PRO A 61 -14.44 -5.64 7.49
CA PRO A 61 -15.75 -5.13 7.92
C PRO A 61 -15.82 -4.80 9.40
N MET A 62 -15.06 -5.48 10.24
CA MET A 62 -15.06 -5.24 11.68
C MET A 62 -14.38 -3.92 12.05
N CYS A 63 -13.48 -3.42 11.22
CA CYS A 63 -12.77 -2.17 11.46
C CYS A 63 -13.36 -1.00 10.68
N ASP A 64 -14.04 -1.29 9.58
CA ASP A 64 -14.68 -0.29 8.74
C ASP A 64 -15.80 0.40 9.53
N GLY A 65 -15.83 1.72 9.48
CA GLY A 65 -16.82 2.51 10.20
C GLY A 65 -16.45 2.88 11.63
N LEU A 66 -15.35 2.34 12.18
CA LEU A 66 -14.88 2.76 13.51
C LEU A 66 -14.26 4.15 13.48
N CYS A 67 -13.87 4.62 12.31
CA CYS A 67 -13.40 5.99 12.11
C CYS A 67 -14.07 6.56 10.87
N GLY A 68 -14.85 7.64 11.06
CA GLY A 68 -15.51 8.34 9.97
C GLY A 68 -14.63 9.32 9.22
N GLY A 69 -13.35 9.37 9.56
CA GLY A 69 -12.39 10.30 8.98
C GLY A 69 -12.14 11.51 9.87
N PRO A 70 -11.28 12.44 9.41
CA PRO A 70 -10.85 13.59 10.23
C PRO A 70 -12.00 14.47 10.74
N SER A 71 -13.08 14.57 9.97
CA SER A 71 -14.23 15.43 10.33
C SER A 71 -15.08 14.85 11.45
N THR A 72 -15.00 13.55 11.69
CA THR A 72 -15.83 12.86 12.68
C THR A 72 -15.04 12.23 13.83
N CYS A 73 -13.72 12.26 13.75
CA CYS A 73 -12.85 11.74 14.80
C CYS A 73 -12.71 12.76 15.91
N ASP A 74 -13.08 12.38 17.13
CA ASP A 74 -13.08 13.29 18.29
C ASP A 74 -11.67 13.55 18.81
N THR A 75 -10.80 12.55 18.77
CA THR A 75 -9.50 12.63 19.44
C THR A 75 -8.36 13.04 18.52
N HIS A 76 -8.41 12.66 17.24
CA HIS A 76 -7.29 12.79 16.31
C HIS A 76 -5.98 12.23 16.86
N ASP A 77 -6.07 11.33 17.84
CA ASP A 77 -4.92 10.74 18.53
C ASP A 77 -4.77 9.28 18.08
N PRO A 78 -3.69 8.94 17.37
CA PRO A 78 -3.48 7.57 16.89
C PRO A 78 -3.37 6.54 18.02
N ASN A 79 -2.96 6.96 19.22
CA ASN A 79 -2.82 6.07 20.35
C ASN A 79 -4.17 5.71 21.01
N HIS A 80 -5.22 6.47 20.70
CA HIS A 80 -6.57 6.27 21.23
C HIS A 80 -7.58 6.07 20.09
N CYS A 81 -7.15 5.49 18.98
CA CYS A 81 -7.99 5.29 17.81
C CYS A 81 -8.46 3.83 17.74
N ASP A 82 -9.76 3.62 17.90
CA ASP A 82 -10.35 2.28 17.82
C ASP A 82 -10.14 1.64 16.45
N PHE A 83 -10.19 2.43 15.39
CA PHE A 83 -9.95 1.95 14.04
C PHE A 83 -8.52 1.41 13.88
N LEU A 84 -7.53 2.17 14.29
CA LEU A 84 -6.13 1.75 14.16
C LEU A 84 -5.83 0.52 15.03
N ALA A 85 -6.38 0.47 16.24
CA ALA A 85 -6.23 -0.70 17.11
C ALA A 85 -6.87 -1.94 16.50
N CYS A 86 -8.06 -1.80 15.93
CA CYS A 86 -8.75 -2.89 15.21
C CYS A 86 -7.94 -3.34 14.00
N TYR A 87 -7.41 -2.40 13.22
CA TYR A 87 -6.60 -2.71 12.05
C TYR A 87 -5.33 -3.46 12.42
N ARG A 88 -4.67 -3.06 13.52
CA ARG A 88 -3.49 -3.80 13.99
C ARG A 88 -3.85 -5.25 14.35
N ARG A 89 -4.97 -5.47 15.05
CA ARG A 89 -5.43 -6.83 15.36
C ARG A 89 -5.69 -7.64 14.08
N GLN A 90 -6.23 -7.00 13.04
CA GLN A 90 -6.44 -7.64 11.75
C GLN A 90 -5.10 -8.09 11.14
N LEU A 91 -4.10 -7.22 11.14
CA LEU A 91 -2.78 -7.57 10.61
C LEU A 91 -2.12 -8.68 11.43
N ASP A 92 -2.30 -8.68 12.75
CA ASP A 92 -1.74 -9.72 13.63
C ASP A 92 -2.32 -11.11 13.37
N LEU A 93 -3.47 -11.21 12.71
CA LEU A 93 -4.03 -12.48 12.26
C LEU A 93 -3.39 -13.02 10.98
N LEU A 94 -2.64 -12.19 10.27
CA LEU A 94 -1.93 -12.61 9.08
C LEU A 94 -0.66 -13.36 9.43
N ASP A 95 -0.29 -14.33 8.60
CA ASP A 95 0.96 -15.03 8.70
C ASP A 95 2.04 -14.27 7.92
N PHE A 96 2.96 -13.63 8.61
CA PHE A 96 3.97 -12.77 7.98
C PHE A 96 4.79 -13.50 6.91
N PRO A 97 5.33 -14.72 7.17
CA PRO A 97 6.06 -15.44 6.13
C PRO A 97 5.23 -15.69 4.87
N SER A 98 3.94 -16.00 5.03
CA SER A 98 3.03 -16.19 3.90
C SER A 98 2.81 -14.90 3.11
N ILE A 99 2.71 -13.77 3.79
CA ILE A 99 2.59 -12.46 3.15
C ILE A 99 3.85 -12.15 2.34
N ILE A 100 5.02 -12.37 2.90
CA ILE A 100 6.29 -12.16 2.19
C ILE A 100 6.37 -13.09 0.97
N GLN A 101 5.95 -14.35 1.10
CA GLN A 101 5.92 -15.27 -0.03
C GLN A 101 5.02 -14.78 -1.16
N ARG A 102 3.88 -14.19 -0.82
CA ARG A 102 2.97 -13.60 -1.83
C ARG A 102 3.62 -12.44 -2.56
N PHE A 103 4.37 -11.58 -1.87
CA PHE A 103 5.14 -10.51 -2.51
C PHE A 103 6.22 -11.07 -3.43
N GLU A 104 6.92 -12.11 -3.01
CA GLU A 104 7.93 -12.76 -3.84
C GLU A 104 7.33 -13.39 -5.09
N ASN A 105 6.18 -14.06 -4.94
CA ASN A 105 5.46 -14.65 -6.08
C ASN A 105 5.01 -13.59 -7.08
N LEU A 106 4.51 -12.46 -6.58
CA LEU A 106 4.14 -11.33 -7.42
C LEU A 106 5.36 -10.80 -8.18
N GLY A 107 6.47 -10.62 -7.48
CA GLY A 107 7.72 -10.17 -8.09
C GLY A 107 8.18 -11.11 -9.20
N LYS A 108 8.13 -12.42 -8.97
CA LYS A 108 8.52 -13.43 -9.97
C LYS A 108 7.61 -13.38 -11.19
N ALA A 109 6.29 -13.26 -10.98
CA ALA A 109 5.33 -13.19 -12.08
C ALA A 109 5.58 -11.98 -12.98
N PHE A 110 5.85 -10.82 -12.38
CA PHE A 110 6.20 -9.61 -13.14
C PHE A 110 7.57 -9.72 -13.80
N GLN A 111 8.54 -10.33 -13.13
CA GLN A 111 9.88 -10.51 -13.68
C GLN A 111 9.85 -11.39 -14.93
N GLU A 112 9.01 -12.41 -14.97
CA GLU A 112 8.84 -13.27 -16.13
C GLU A 112 8.31 -12.51 -17.35
N LYS A 113 7.41 -11.57 -17.11
CA LYS A 113 6.85 -10.71 -18.17
C LYS A 113 7.77 -9.57 -18.58
N HIS A 114 8.69 -9.19 -17.71
CA HIS A 114 9.61 -8.07 -17.91
C HIS A 114 11.04 -8.50 -17.54
N PRO A 115 11.64 -9.38 -18.35
CA PRO A 115 12.97 -9.94 -18.02
C PRO A 115 14.10 -8.92 -18.05
N ASP A 116 13.86 -7.75 -18.63
CA ASP A 116 14.81 -6.64 -18.65
C ASP A 116 14.87 -5.86 -17.32
N PHE A 117 13.88 -6.03 -16.43
CA PHE A 117 13.93 -5.41 -15.11
C PHE A 117 14.87 -6.21 -14.20
N GLN A 118 15.77 -5.51 -13.52
CA GLN A 118 16.71 -6.14 -12.58
C GLN A 118 16.02 -6.59 -11.30
N GLU A 119 15.01 -5.84 -10.84
CA GLU A 119 14.24 -6.18 -9.66
C GLU A 119 12.84 -5.61 -9.80
N ILE A 120 11.89 -6.27 -9.13
CA ILE A 120 10.51 -5.78 -9.01
C ILE A 120 10.30 -5.34 -7.57
N ILE A 121 9.75 -4.15 -7.38
CA ILE A 121 9.55 -3.56 -6.07
C ILE A 121 8.05 -3.35 -5.83
N PRO A 122 7.41 -4.18 -4.99
CA PRO A 122 6.04 -3.92 -4.55
C PRO A 122 5.98 -2.66 -3.69
N VAL A 123 4.96 -1.84 -3.89
CA VAL A 123 4.76 -0.63 -3.09
C VAL A 123 3.34 -0.61 -2.54
N LEU A 124 3.20 -0.70 -1.24
CA LEU A 124 1.90 -0.58 -0.58
C LEU A 124 1.45 0.88 -0.63
N ILE A 125 0.19 1.11 -1.03
CA ILE A 125 -0.33 2.45 -1.26
C ILE A 125 -1.47 2.74 -0.27
N VAL A 126 -1.34 3.84 0.45
CA VAL A 126 -2.38 4.38 1.32
C VAL A 126 -2.86 5.74 0.79
N TYR A 127 -3.97 6.26 1.32
CA TYR A 127 -4.48 7.57 0.91
C TYR A 127 -3.63 8.72 1.45
N GLU A 128 -3.26 8.64 2.71
CA GLU A 128 -2.72 9.76 3.45
C GLU A 128 -1.21 9.91 3.22
N THR A 129 -0.75 11.15 3.31
CA THR A 129 0.68 11.45 3.31
C THR A 129 1.33 10.99 4.62
N PRO A 130 2.67 10.85 4.65
CA PRO A 130 3.37 10.45 5.89
C PRO A 130 3.16 11.38 7.08
N ASN A 131 2.74 12.61 6.83
CA ASN A 131 2.51 13.59 7.90
C ASN A 131 1.23 13.36 8.68
N ASN A 132 0.31 12.52 8.18
CA ASN A 132 -0.92 12.22 8.89
C ASN A 132 -0.66 11.14 9.94
N PRO A 133 -0.74 11.47 11.25
CA PRO A 133 -0.44 10.49 12.31
C PRO A 133 -1.50 9.39 12.42
N CYS A 134 -2.69 9.60 11.85
CA CYS A 134 -3.81 8.65 11.93
C CYS A 134 -3.91 7.74 10.70
N SER A 135 -2.91 7.75 9.83
CA SER A 135 -2.88 6.88 8.66
C SER A 135 -2.58 5.42 9.04
N GLU A 136 -3.22 4.48 8.37
CA GLU A 136 -2.89 3.05 8.47
C GLU A 136 -1.42 2.76 8.15
N ARG A 137 -0.76 3.65 7.42
CA ARG A 137 0.67 3.56 7.10
C ARG A 137 1.51 3.19 8.31
N HIS A 138 1.26 3.86 9.45
CA HIS A 138 2.06 3.66 10.66
C HIS A 138 1.82 2.29 11.27
N ILE A 139 0.60 1.78 11.18
CA ILE A 139 0.25 0.44 11.66
C ILE A 139 0.91 -0.62 10.77
N ILE A 140 0.85 -0.45 9.47
CA ILE A 140 1.50 -1.38 8.53
C ILE A 140 3.01 -1.42 8.77
N LYS A 141 3.65 -0.25 8.91
CA LYS A 141 5.09 -0.16 9.18
C LYS A 141 5.47 -0.82 10.49
N ALA A 142 4.68 -0.59 11.54
CA ALA A 142 4.92 -1.18 12.86
C ALA A 142 4.78 -2.70 12.81
N TRP A 143 3.78 -3.21 12.10
CA TRP A 143 3.57 -4.64 11.94
C TRP A 143 4.75 -5.31 11.20
N PHE A 144 5.22 -4.71 10.12
CA PHE A 144 6.41 -5.20 9.42
C PHE A 144 7.64 -5.19 10.33
N LYS A 145 7.85 -4.09 11.07
CA LYS A 145 8.99 -3.96 11.99
C LYS A 145 8.97 -5.03 13.07
N ASP A 146 7.80 -5.27 13.66
CA ASP A 146 7.64 -6.30 14.70
C ASP A 146 7.90 -7.70 14.18
N ASN A 147 7.82 -7.90 12.87
CA ASN A 147 8.16 -9.16 12.19
C ASN A 147 9.56 -9.15 11.57
N GLY A 148 10.38 -8.17 11.93
CA GLY A 148 11.79 -8.15 11.52
C GLY A 148 12.06 -7.54 10.15
N TYR A 149 11.10 -6.79 9.60
CA TYR A 149 11.25 -6.17 8.28
C TYR A 149 11.02 -4.66 8.38
N GLU A 150 11.98 -3.88 7.94
CA GLU A 150 11.84 -2.43 7.93
C GLU A 150 11.27 -1.96 6.59
N LEU A 151 10.02 -1.49 6.64
CA LEU A 151 9.29 -0.99 5.47
C LEU A 151 9.65 0.47 5.25
N GLU A 152 10.17 0.80 4.07
CA GLU A 152 10.66 2.13 3.75
C GLU A 152 9.56 3.00 3.14
N ASP A 153 9.41 4.23 3.65
CA ASP A 153 8.56 5.24 3.01
C ASP A 153 9.21 5.73 1.72
N TRP A 154 8.47 5.67 0.62
CA TRP A 154 8.97 6.13 -0.66
C TRP A 154 8.27 7.43 -1.09
N SER A 155 9.04 8.40 -1.52
CA SER A 155 8.54 9.61 -2.16
C SER A 155 9.55 10.10 -3.19
N ASN A 156 9.05 10.81 -4.20
CA ASN A 156 9.93 11.42 -5.18
C ASN A 156 10.64 12.61 -4.53
N LYS A 157 11.97 12.58 -4.54
CA LYS A 157 12.82 13.62 -3.92
C LYS A 157 12.61 15.00 -4.53
N LEU A 158 12.15 15.06 -5.78
CA LEU A 158 11.91 16.33 -6.46
C LEU A 158 10.67 17.07 -5.96
N ASN A 159 9.82 16.40 -5.16
CA ASN A 159 8.56 16.95 -4.66
C ASN A 159 8.55 17.15 -3.15
N LYS A 160 9.67 17.28 -2.55
CA LYS A 160 9.78 17.62 -1.13
C LYS A 160 9.49 19.09 -0.89
#